data_3579f817ef7b210cea5247b78d1d58c3
#
_entry.id   3579f817ef7b210cea5247b78d1d58c3
#
_cell.length_a   1.000
_cell.length_b   1.000
_cell.length_c   1.000
_cell.angle_alpha   90.00
_cell.angle_beta   90.00
_cell.angle_gamma   90.00
#
_symmetry.space_group_name_H-M   'P 1'
#
loop_
_entity.id
_entity.type
_entity.pdbx_description
1 polymer ?
#
loop_
_entity_poly.entity_id
_entity_poly.type
_entity_poly.pdbx_seq_one_letter_code
_entity_poly.pdbx_strand_id
1 'polypeptide(L)'
;MAAAKTMMTTRLSVTFFRPSKLPARLATLLGLMLLPGFAPALTRDFPEATLIRGKTASGYPYLNGGTSFDEQRIIERAGHLYNLKIVFARRAGTLTTPDFVIIGANNGRQVEKISLGAPWLYVQLPPGGYTILARFESHVVLLRDVNVGKGRRRTYVLRGE
;
A
#
# COMPACT_ATOMS: atom_id res chain seq x y z
N MET A 1 -47.30 -34.62 17.24
CA MET A 1 -47.16 -35.00 15.81
C MET A 1 -45.73 -34.75 15.40
N ALA A 2 -45.01 -35.83 15.11
CA ALA A 2 -43.58 -35.82 14.79
C ALA A 2 -43.40 -35.56 13.28
N ALA A 3 -42.44 -34.77 12.85
CA ALA A 3 -41.97 -34.69 11.49
C ALA A 3 -40.45 -34.85 11.47
N ALA A 4 -40.04 -35.87 10.76
CA ALA A 4 -38.71 -36.44 10.71
C ALA A 4 -37.68 -35.54 9.99
N LYS A 5 -36.45 -35.52 10.51
CA LYS A 5 -35.26 -34.91 10.00
C LYS A 5 -34.56 -35.94 9.07
N THR A 6 -34.58 -35.71 7.75
CA THR A 6 -33.84 -36.54 6.80
C THR A 6 -32.42 -36.00 6.65
N MET A 7 -31.44 -36.75 7.17
CA MET A 7 -30.02 -36.58 6.91
C MET A 7 -29.68 -37.26 5.58
N MET A 8 -29.18 -36.46 4.64
CA MET A 8 -28.63 -36.95 3.38
C MET A 8 -27.10 -37.02 3.50
N THR A 9 -26.60 -38.26 3.68
CA THR A 9 -25.16 -38.57 3.77
C THR A 9 -24.60 -38.78 2.37
N THR A 10 -23.86 -37.87 1.83
CA THR A 10 -23.14 -38.05 0.56
C THR A 10 -21.82 -38.76 0.81
N ARG A 11 -21.74 -40.03 0.35
CA ARG A 11 -20.49 -40.80 0.38
C ARG A 11 -19.60 -40.38 -0.81
N LEU A 12 -18.42 -39.83 -0.51
CA LEU A 12 -17.34 -39.68 -1.50
C LEU A 12 -16.66 -41.03 -1.71
N SER A 13 -16.77 -41.55 -2.93
CA SER A 13 -16.00 -42.71 -3.37
C SER A 13 -14.63 -42.27 -3.85
N VAL A 14 -13.60 -42.67 -3.12
CA VAL A 14 -12.20 -42.50 -3.52
C VAL A 14 -11.81 -43.69 -4.42
N THR A 15 -11.60 -43.41 -5.71
CA THR A 15 -11.11 -44.42 -6.66
C THR A 15 -9.59 -44.46 -6.59
N PHE A 16 -9.06 -45.56 -6.06
CA PHE A 16 -7.64 -45.88 -6.07
C PHE A 16 -7.15 -46.22 -7.47
N PHE A 17 -6.28 -45.42 -8.02
CA PHE A 17 -5.59 -45.69 -9.29
C PHE A 17 -4.39 -46.61 -9.04
N ARG A 18 -4.41 -47.84 -9.60
CA ARG A 18 -3.39 -48.86 -9.49
C ARG A 18 -2.32 -48.62 -10.57
N PRO A 19 -1.04 -48.48 -10.27
CA PRO A 19 -0.02 -48.34 -11.30
C PRO A 19 0.31 -49.69 -11.92
N SER A 20 0.16 -49.84 -13.23
CA SER A 20 0.59 -50.97 -14.03
C SER A 20 2.09 -50.93 -14.23
N LYS A 21 2.72 -52.11 -14.00
CA LYS A 21 4.13 -52.41 -14.20
C LYS A 21 4.49 -52.33 -15.70
N LEU A 22 5.47 -51.48 -16.06
CA LEU A 22 6.14 -51.52 -17.37
C LEU A 22 7.47 -52.26 -17.24
N PRO A 23 7.82 -53.10 -18.24
CA PRO A 23 9.07 -53.87 -18.22
C PRO A 23 10.26 -53.05 -18.69
N ALA A 24 11.38 -53.28 -18.02
CA ALA A 24 12.69 -52.78 -18.40
C ALA A 24 13.16 -53.40 -19.71
N ARG A 25 13.52 -52.60 -20.72
CA ARG A 25 14.52 -52.97 -21.74
C ARG A 25 15.25 -51.74 -22.23
N LEU A 26 16.53 -51.73 -21.94
CA LEU A 26 17.71 -51.21 -22.66
C LEU A 26 17.40 -50.30 -23.86
N ALA A 27 17.88 -49.08 -23.84
CA ALA A 27 18.50 -48.42 -24.98
C ALA A 27 19.54 -47.41 -24.48
N THR A 28 20.72 -47.65 -24.91
CA THR A 28 22.02 -47.02 -24.70
C THR A 28 22.11 -45.63 -25.37
N LEU A 29 22.85 -44.73 -24.74
CA LEU A 29 23.63 -43.61 -25.32
C LEU A 29 22.93 -42.62 -26.27
N LEU A 30 22.75 -41.41 -25.80
CA LEU A 30 23.36 -40.22 -26.41
C LEU A 30 23.42 -39.11 -25.35
N GLY A 31 24.62 -38.87 -24.82
CA GLY A 31 24.90 -37.79 -23.91
C GLY A 31 24.86 -36.48 -24.70
N LEU A 32 23.76 -35.72 -24.56
CA LEU A 32 23.73 -34.33 -24.92
C LEU A 32 23.84 -33.53 -23.63
N MET A 33 25.07 -33.06 -23.36
CA MET A 33 25.33 -32.07 -22.31
C MET A 33 24.51 -30.84 -22.60
N LEU A 34 23.31 -30.75 -22.04
CA LEU A 34 22.65 -29.47 -21.82
C LEU A 34 23.33 -28.84 -20.59
N LEU A 35 24.33 -28.00 -20.85
CA LEU A 35 24.76 -26.99 -19.88
C LEU A 35 23.53 -26.16 -19.53
N PRO A 36 23.12 -26.11 -18.26
CA PRO A 36 22.16 -25.09 -17.84
C PRO A 36 22.84 -23.75 -18.03
N GLY A 37 22.45 -23.04 -19.08
CA GLY A 37 22.83 -21.66 -19.26
C GLY A 37 22.41 -20.90 -18.02
N PHE A 38 23.37 -20.52 -17.20
CA PHE A 38 23.19 -19.49 -16.18
C PHE A 38 22.82 -18.22 -16.92
N ALA A 39 21.51 -18.04 -17.16
CA ALA A 39 20.98 -16.72 -17.43
C ALA A 39 21.23 -15.91 -16.16
N PRO A 40 22.07 -14.86 -16.18
CA PRO A 40 22.11 -13.96 -15.05
C PRO A 40 20.69 -13.40 -14.91
N ALA A 41 20.02 -13.78 -13.85
CA ALA A 41 18.82 -13.08 -13.43
C ALA A 41 19.27 -11.63 -13.24
N LEU A 42 18.90 -10.76 -14.19
CA LEU A 42 18.96 -9.33 -14.02
C LEU A 42 17.99 -9.01 -12.88
N THR A 43 18.46 -9.22 -11.65
CA THR A 43 17.88 -8.57 -10.48
C THR A 43 18.05 -7.08 -10.77
N ARG A 44 17.00 -6.48 -11.35
CA ARG A 44 16.84 -5.05 -11.28
C ARG A 44 16.74 -4.74 -9.79
N ASP A 45 17.85 -4.34 -9.21
CA ASP A 45 17.85 -3.58 -7.96
C ASP A 45 17.10 -2.29 -8.27
N PHE A 46 15.77 -2.36 -8.11
CA PHE A 46 15.00 -1.13 -7.96
C PHE A 46 15.47 -0.55 -6.64
N PRO A 47 16.00 0.68 -6.62
CA PRO A 47 16.31 1.32 -5.35
C PRO A 47 15.06 1.19 -4.48
N GLU A 48 15.23 0.56 -3.33
CA GLU A 48 14.13 0.34 -2.40
C GLU A 48 13.57 1.71 -2.09
N ALA A 49 12.37 1.98 -2.61
CA ALA A 49 11.74 3.28 -2.45
C ALA A 49 11.62 3.54 -0.96
N THR A 50 12.28 4.58 -0.48
CA THR A 50 12.36 4.91 0.96
C THR A 50 11.02 5.44 1.44
N LEU A 51 10.01 4.58 1.45
CA LEU A 51 8.68 4.92 1.95
C LEU A 51 8.69 4.84 3.47
N ILE A 52 8.37 5.95 4.11
CA ILE A 52 8.21 6.03 5.56
C ILE A 52 6.79 5.54 5.91
N ARG A 53 6.71 4.42 6.59
CA ARG A 53 5.46 3.87 7.12
C ARG A 53 5.41 4.08 8.62
N GLY A 54 4.26 4.53 9.14
CA GLY A 54 4.11 4.77 10.56
C GLY A 54 2.66 4.72 11.00
N LYS A 55 2.47 4.90 12.29
CA LYS A 55 1.17 5.15 12.91
C LYS A 55 1.25 6.48 13.67
N THR A 56 0.17 7.19 13.66
CA THR A 56 -0.01 8.39 14.47
C THR A 56 -0.12 8.01 15.96
N ALA A 57 -0.06 8.97 16.89
CA ALA A 57 -0.23 8.69 18.32
C ALA A 57 -1.60 8.05 18.65
N SER A 58 -2.65 8.41 17.90
CA SER A 58 -3.95 7.73 17.97
C SER A 58 -4.02 6.40 17.22
N GLY A 59 -2.91 5.91 16.66
CA GLY A 59 -2.81 4.61 15.99
C GLY A 59 -3.22 4.60 14.52
N TYR A 60 -3.54 5.73 13.91
CA TYR A 60 -3.92 5.79 12.49
C TYR A 60 -2.70 5.57 11.60
N PRO A 61 -2.76 4.62 10.65
CA PRO A 61 -1.63 4.35 9.77
C PRO A 61 -1.43 5.49 8.77
N TYR A 62 -0.16 5.79 8.51
CA TYR A 62 0.23 6.73 7.45
C TYR A 62 1.37 6.18 6.60
N LEU A 63 1.52 6.76 5.41
CA LEU A 63 2.58 6.48 4.46
C LEU A 63 3.07 7.81 3.89
N ASN A 64 4.38 8.05 3.96
CA ASN A 64 5.02 9.24 3.43
C ASN A 64 6.10 8.87 2.42
N GLY A 65 6.20 9.58 1.31
CA GLY A 65 7.10 9.31 0.20
C GLY A 65 6.83 10.22 -1.00
N GLY A 66 7.25 9.79 -2.18
CA GLY A 66 6.94 10.49 -3.43
C GLY A 66 7.99 11.50 -3.87
N THR A 67 9.24 11.36 -3.42
CA THR A 67 10.36 12.25 -3.79
C THR A 67 10.77 12.04 -5.25
N SER A 68 10.74 10.80 -5.75
CA SER A 68 11.06 10.45 -7.14
C SER A 68 9.84 9.91 -7.89
N PHE A 69 9.91 9.85 -9.22
CA PHE A 69 8.84 9.27 -10.04
C PHE A 69 8.59 7.79 -9.70
N ASP A 70 9.63 7.03 -9.41
CA ASP A 70 9.48 5.62 -9.04
C ASP A 70 8.83 5.47 -7.66
N GLU A 71 9.22 6.29 -6.69
CA GLU A 71 8.54 6.35 -5.40
C GLU A 71 7.08 6.75 -5.54
N GLN A 72 6.76 7.75 -6.39
CA GLN A 72 5.39 8.16 -6.65
C GLN A 72 4.54 7.03 -7.21
N ARG A 73 5.08 6.22 -8.12
CA ARG A 73 4.38 5.03 -8.64
C ARG A 73 4.14 3.97 -7.56
N ILE A 74 5.14 3.75 -6.72
CA ILE A 74 5.05 2.75 -5.64
C ILE A 74 4.07 3.21 -4.56
N ILE A 75 4.19 4.45 -4.09
CA ILE A 75 3.31 4.99 -3.04
C ILE A 75 1.86 5.13 -3.54
N GLU A 76 1.63 5.42 -4.82
CA GLU A 76 0.29 5.48 -5.39
C GLU A 76 -0.39 4.10 -5.36
N ARG A 77 0.35 3.04 -5.66
CA ARG A 77 -0.15 1.66 -5.56
C ARG A 77 -0.43 1.26 -4.11
N ALA A 78 0.46 1.60 -3.18
CA ALA A 78 0.26 1.34 -1.76
C ALA A 78 -0.86 2.21 -1.15
N GLY A 79 -1.09 3.36 -1.74
CA GLY A 79 -2.01 4.38 -1.26
C GLY A 79 -3.49 4.00 -1.30
N HIS A 80 -3.87 2.90 -1.98
CA HIS A 80 -5.28 2.47 -2.05
C HIS A 80 -5.87 2.08 -0.68
N LEU A 81 -5.02 1.77 0.30
CA LEU A 81 -5.40 1.45 1.67
C LEU A 81 -5.74 2.69 2.53
N TYR A 82 -5.52 3.90 1.98
CA TYR A 82 -5.66 5.15 2.69
C TYR A 82 -6.78 5.99 2.08
N ASN A 83 -7.51 6.72 2.92
CA ASN A 83 -8.65 7.53 2.49
C ASN A 83 -8.35 9.03 2.32
N LEU A 84 -7.16 9.48 2.74
CA LEU A 84 -6.68 10.84 2.55
C LEU A 84 -5.29 10.82 1.92
N LYS A 85 -5.10 11.58 0.83
CA LYS A 85 -3.82 11.91 0.21
C LYS A 85 -3.59 13.42 0.28
N ILE A 86 -2.42 13.83 0.72
CA ILE A 86 -2.00 15.23 0.70
C ILE A 86 -0.72 15.31 -0.12
N VAL A 87 -0.71 16.23 -1.07
CA VAL A 87 0.46 16.56 -1.90
C VAL A 87 0.91 17.96 -1.51
N PHE A 88 2.18 18.11 -1.16
CA PHE A 88 2.76 19.39 -0.83
C PHE A 88 3.54 19.93 -2.02
N ALA A 89 3.21 21.14 -2.44
CA ALA A 89 3.82 21.79 -3.59
C ALA A 89 4.03 23.30 -3.33
N ARG A 90 4.96 23.91 -4.02
CA ARG A 90 5.08 25.36 -4.12
C ARG A 90 4.02 25.90 -5.07
N ARG A 91 3.80 27.22 -5.07
CA ARG A 91 2.87 27.88 -6.03
C ARG A 91 3.18 27.53 -7.49
N ALA A 92 4.45 27.45 -7.84
CA ALA A 92 4.92 27.05 -9.17
C ALA A 92 4.65 25.57 -9.53
N GLY A 93 4.07 24.79 -8.61
CA GLY A 93 3.77 23.36 -8.83
C GLY A 93 4.91 22.40 -8.50
N THR A 94 6.10 22.89 -8.18
CA THR A 94 7.21 22.05 -7.73
C THR A 94 6.88 21.41 -6.38
N LEU A 95 7.13 20.11 -6.26
CA LEU A 95 6.94 19.40 -5.00
C LEU A 95 7.88 19.95 -3.92
N THR A 96 7.38 20.04 -2.70
CA THR A 96 8.13 20.50 -1.52
C THR A 96 7.73 19.66 -0.32
N THR A 97 8.64 19.52 0.64
CA THR A 97 8.41 18.74 1.85
C THR A 97 8.28 19.68 3.03
N PRO A 98 7.15 19.66 3.77
CA PRO A 98 7.07 20.38 5.05
C PRO A 98 7.82 19.60 6.13
N ASP A 99 8.26 20.31 7.20
CA ASP A 99 8.92 19.69 8.34
C ASP A 99 7.98 18.75 9.08
N PHE A 100 6.75 19.18 9.24
CA PHE A 100 5.68 18.38 9.83
C PHE A 100 4.29 18.88 9.43
N VAL A 101 3.32 18.01 9.64
CA VAL A 101 1.90 18.38 9.58
C VAL A 101 1.22 18.11 10.92
N ILE A 102 0.21 18.91 11.22
CA ILE A 102 -0.73 18.68 12.30
C ILE A 102 -2.11 18.47 11.67
N ILE A 103 -2.75 17.37 12.02
CA ILE A 103 -4.11 17.06 11.57
C ILE A 103 -5.02 17.17 12.79
N GLY A 104 -5.92 18.13 12.79
CA GLY A 104 -6.93 18.33 13.81
C GLY A 104 -8.32 17.96 13.29
N ALA A 105 -9.09 17.23 14.07
CA ALA A 105 -10.49 17.01 13.75
C ALA A 105 -11.30 18.27 14.10
N ASN A 106 -12.30 18.62 13.25
CA ASN A 106 -13.12 19.83 13.45
C ASN A 106 -13.98 19.81 14.73
N ASN A 107 -14.06 18.64 15.41
CA ASN A 107 -14.69 18.51 16.73
C ASN A 107 -13.78 18.91 17.90
N GLY A 108 -12.65 19.56 17.65
CA GLY A 108 -11.70 20.04 18.63
C GLY A 108 -10.68 19.02 19.13
N ARG A 109 -10.72 17.78 18.65
CA ARG A 109 -9.71 16.77 18.97
C ARG A 109 -8.51 16.93 18.04
N GLN A 110 -7.34 17.21 18.59
CA GLN A 110 -6.10 17.11 17.82
C GLN A 110 -5.87 15.65 17.48
N VAL A 111 -5.72 15.37 16.21
CA VAL A 111 -5.49 14.00 15.76
C VAL A 111 -4.00 13.68 15.85
N GLU A 112 -3.10 14.51 15.22
CA GLU A 112 -1.71 14.10 15.18
C GLU A 112 -0.73 15.16 14.64
N LYS A 113 0.52 15.04 15.11
CA LYS A 113 1.68 15.65 14.49
C LYS A 113 2.50 14.56 13.81
N ILE A 114 2.74 14.70 12.50
CA ILE A 114 3.52 13.77 11.69
C ILE A 114 4.70 14.53 11.11
N SER A 115 5.92 14.12 11.41
CA SER A 115 7.13 14.62 10.74
C SER A 115 7.24 13.97 9.36
N LEU A 116 7.60 14.77 8.36
CA LEU A 116 7.62 14.34 6.96
C LEU A 116 9.05 14.36 6.41
N GLY A 117 9.38 13.36 5.61
CA GLY A 117 10.63 13.29 4.85
C GLY A 117 10.42 13.40 3.34
N ALA A 118 9.15 13.53 2.89
CA ALA A 118 8.81 13.50 1.47
C ALA A 118 7.51 14.28 1.19
N PRO A 119 7.26 14.68 -0.08
CA PRO A 119 6.17 15.60 -0.43
C PRO A 119 4.78 14.99 -0.47
N TRP A 120 4.61 13.68 -0.40
CA TRP A 120 3.30 13.02 -0.40
C TRP A 120 3.03 12.33 0.92
N LEU A 121 1.87 12.61 1.50
CA LEU A 121 1.38 11.97 2.71
C LEU A 121 0.05 11.29 2.44
N TYR A 122 -0.03 10.03 2.79
CA TYR A 122 -1.27 9.24 2.84
C TYR A 122 -1.59 8.92 4.29
N VAL A 123 -2.84 9.10 4.68
CA VAL A 123 -3.29 8.80 6.05
C VAL A 123 -4.64 8.09 5.99
N GLN A 124 -4.84 7.11 6.84
CA GLN A 124 -6.13 6.49 7.06
C GLN A 124 -6.78 7.12 8.29
N LEU A 125 -7.78 7.96 8.08
CA LEU A 125 -8.49 8.66 9.15
C LEU A 125 -9.94 8.18 9.27
N PRO A 126 -10.57 8.30 10.44
CA PRO A 126 -12.03 8.17 10.56
C PRO A 126 -12.75 9.14 9.62
N PRO A 127 -13.94 8.80 9.13
CA PRO A 127 -14.76 9.74 8.37
C PRO A 127 -15.10 10.98 9.21
N GLY A 128 -14.92 12.16 8.61
CA GLY A 128 -15.17 13.43 9.31
C GLY A 128 -14.54 14.63 8.64
N GLY A 129 -14.72 15.78 9.25
CA GLY A 129 -14.10 17.04 8.86
C GLY A 129 -12.80 17.27 9.63
N TYR A 130 -11.80 17.76 8.92
CA TYR A 130 -10.45 17.98 9.47
C TYR A 130 -9.91 19.33 9.03
N THR A 131 -8.97 19.83 9.82
CA THR A 131 -8.11 20.97 9.47
C THR A 131 -6.67 20.47 9.48
N ILE A 132 -5.91 20.80 8.44
CA ILE A 132 -4.51 20.38 8.29
C ILE A 132 -3.64 21.62 8.29
N LEU A 133 -2.68 21.65 9.22
CA LEU A 133 -1.64 22.65 9.29
C LEU A 133 -0.32 22.02 8.83
N ALA A 134 0.30 22.57 7.80
CA ALA A 134 1.64 22.17 7.35
C ALA A 134 2.63 23.26 7.71
N ARG A 135 3.71 22.89 8.40
CA ARG A 135 4.83 23.78 8.73
C ARG A 135 5.96 23.55 7.74
N PHE A 136 6.33 24.61 7.06
CA PHE A 136 7.56 24.71 6.30
C PHE A 136 8.56 25.56 7.08
N GLU A 137 9.83 25.51 6.72
CA GLU A 137 10.91 26.22 7.39
C GLU A 137 10.58 27.70 7.68
N SER A 138 10.03 28.41 6.69
CA SER A 138 9.77 29.85 6.75
C SER A 138 8.32 30.24 7.02
N HIS A 139 7.34 29.31 6.85
CA HIS A 139 5.93 29.65 6.90
C HIS A 139 5.03 28.47 7.29
N VAL A 140 3.79 28.77 7.56
CA VAL A 140 2.74 27.79 7.88
C VAL A 140 1.60 27.92 6.88
N VAL A 141 1.14 26.77 6.37
CA VAL A 141 -0.04 26.70 5.49
C VAL A 141 -1.15 25.95 6.21
N LEU A 142 -2.34 26.53 6.19
CA LEU A 142 -3.54 25.95 6.79
C LEU A 142 -4.54 25.57 5.71
N LEU A 143 -4.94 24.32 5.70
CA LEU A 143 -6.04 23.81 4.88
C LEU A 143 -7.22 23.45 5.79
N ARG A 144 -8.31 24.18 5.63
CA ARG A 144 -9.56 23.93 6.34
C ARG A 144 -10.51 23.09 5.50
N ASP A 145 -11.56 22.59 6.14
CA ASP A 145 -12.68 21.89 5.50
C ASP A 145 -12.25 20.64 4.71
N VAL A 146 -11.21 19.97 5.20
CA VAL A 146 -10.79 18.67 4.66
C VAL A 146 -11.81 17.62 5.07
N ASN A 147 -12.57 17.13 4.10
CA ASN A 147 -13.59 16.12 4.35
C ASN A 147 -13.08 14.74 4.00
N VAL A 148 -13.04 13.84 4.97
CA VAL A 148 -12.66 12.43 4.81
C VAL A 148 -13.91 11.57 4.84
N GLY A 149 -14.16 10.85 3.74
CA GLY A 149 -15.33 9.96 3.59
C GLY A 149 -15.00 8.48 3.84
N LYS A 150 -16.04 7.66 3.87
CA LYS A 150 -15.90 6.20 3.86
C LYS A 150 -15.56 5.71 2.45
N GLY A 151 -14.51 4.90 2.30
CA GLY A 151 -14.24 4.11 1.11
C GLY A 151 -13.72 4.84 -0.13
N ARG A 152 -13.71 6.17 -0.17
CA ARG A 152 -13.13 6.95 -1.29
C ARG A 152 -11.98 7.81 -0.82
N ARG A 153 -10.81 7.59 -1.41
CA ARG A 153 -9.66 8.46 -1.18
C ARG A 153 -9.93 9.86 -1.74
N ARG A 154 -9.68 10.87 -0.91
CA ARG A 154 -9.65 12.28 -1.35
C ARG A 154 -8.21 12.76 -1.41
N THR A 155 -7.92 13.53 -2.44
CA THR A 155 -6.62 14.15 -2.65
C THR A 155 -6.73 15.65 -2.50
N TYR A 156 -5.85 16.22 -1.70
CA TYR A 156 -5.70 17.66 -1.51
C TYR A 156 -4.27 18.07 -1.88
N VAL A 157 -4.14 19.23 -2.51
CA VAL A 157 -2.85 19.84 -2.79
C VAL A 157 -2.68 21.05 -1.92
N LEU A 158 -1.74 20.98 -0.96
CA LEU A 158 -1.34 22.14 -0.17
C LEU A 158 -0.23 22.88 -0.92
N ARG A 159 -0.50 24.16 -1.22
CA ARG A 159 0.47 25.02 -1.88
C ARG A 159 1.05 26.01 -0.88
N GLY A 160 2.35 25.86 -0.62
CA GLY A 160 3.16 26.85 0.05
C GLY A 160 3.54 28.01 -0.88
N GLU A 161 4.29 28.97 -0.36
CA GLU A 161 4.88 30.06 -1.14
C GLU A 161 5.95 29.60 -2.13
#